data_ca60e7162f078d779f7f65dde2540697
#
_entry.id   ca60e7162f078d779f7f65dde2540697
#
_cell.length_a   1.000
_cell.length_b   1.000
_cell.length_c   1.000
_cell.angle_alpha   90.00
_cell.angle_beta   90.00
_cell.angle_gamma   90.00
#
_symmetry.space_group_name_H-M   'P 1'
#
loop_
_entity.id
_entity.type
_entity.pdbx_description
1 polymer ?
#
loop_
_entity_poly.entity_id
_entity_poly.type
_entity_poly.pdbx_seq_one_letter_code
_entity_poly.pdbx_strand_id
1 'polypeptide(L)'
;MSKFFLLFACVLIGLLALACGAPTNRNAEAPATVSTGEKVGIPECDNFIAAYEACANSKVEESARANVRASVARLRTDWKKMADDQKMRATLTAHCKTQRETTMAAMKAYNCAW
;
A
#
# COMPACT_ATOMS: atom_id res chain seq x y z
N MET A 1 20.63 -50.83 -9.46
CA MET A 1 20.87 -49.39 -9.48
C MET A 1 19.61 -48.52 -9.28
N SER A 2 18.44 -49.06 -9.43
CA SER A 2 17.17 -48.28 -9.32
C SER A 2 16.76 -47.95 -7.86
N LYS A 3 17.10 -48.77 -6.90
CA LYS A 3 16.68 -48.57 -5.48
C LYS A 3 17.49 -47.51 -4.74
N PHE A 4 18.69 -47.23 -5.17
CA PHE A 4 19.52 -46.17 -4.58
C PHE A 4 19.08 -44.76 -5.02
N PHE A 5 18.50 -44.63 -6.21
CA PHE A 5 18.01 -43.35 -6.74
C PHE A 5 16.74 -42.90 -6.02
N LEU A 6 15.88 -43.82 -5.60
CA LEU A 6 14.62 -43.51 -4.88
C LEU A 6 14.87 -43.01 -3.45
N LEU A 7 15.91 -43.55 -2.78
CA LEU A 7 16.25 -43.11 -1.43
C LEU A 7 16.93 -41.72 -1.41
N PHE A 8 17.68 -41.40 -2.47
CA PHE A 8 18.30 -40.08 -2.58
C PHE A 8 17.28 -38.97 -2.90
N ALA A 9 16.23 -39.30 -3.65
CA ALA A 9 15.14 -38.35 -3.96
C ALA A 9 14.31 -37.96 -2.73
N CYS A 10 14.10 -38.88 -1.78
CA CYS A 10 13.33 -38.59 -0.56
C CYS A 10 14.10 -37.75 0.45
N VAL A 11 15.44 -37.81 0.47
CA VAL A 11 16.25 -37.01 1.40
C VAL A 11 16.34 -35.53 0.96
N LEU A 12 16.28 -35.28 -0.36
CA LEU A 12 16.33 -33.91 -0.88
C LEU A 12 15.01 -33.13 -0.72
N ILE A 13 13.87 -33.84 -0.62
CA ILE A 13 12.56 -33.19 -0.42
C ILE A 13 12.35 -32.79 1.04
N GLY A 14 13.02 -33.45 1.97
CA GLY A 14 12.89 -33.16 3.40
C GLY A 14 13.59 -31.88 3.89
N LEU A 15 14.52 -31.33 3.12
CA LEU A 15 15.30 -30.13 3.54
C LEU A 15 14.72 -28.78 3.07
N LEU A 16 13.67 -28.78 2.25
CA LEU A 16 13.07 -27.53 1.74
C LEU A 16 11.87 -27.04 2.56
N ALA A 17 11.51 -27.72 3.64
CA ALA A 17 10.31 -27.37 4.44
C ALA A 17 10.59 -26.46 5.64
N LEU A 18 11.81 -25.98 5.87
CA LEU A 18 12.14 -25.14 7.04
C LEU A 18 12.44 -23.67 6.73
N ALA A 19 12.08 -23.17 5.56
CA ALA A 19 12.34 -21.77 5.19
C ALA A 19 11.09 -20.91 5.02
N CYS A 20 9.94 -21.28 5.56
CA CYS A 20 8.77 -20.42 5.68
C CYS A 20 8.51 -20.06 7.14
N GLY A 21 9.52 -19.50 7.80
CA GLY A 21 9.33 -18.70 9.00
C GLY A 21 8.81 -17.34 8.55
N ALA A 22 7.48 -17.20 8.43
CA ALA A 22 6.89 -15.89 8.32
C ALA A 22 7.25 -15.08 9.57
N PRO A 23 7.82 -13.87 9.47
CA PRO A 23 7.96 -13.02 10.63
C PRO A 23 6.56 -12.60 11.07
N THR A 24 6.02 -13.25 12.07
CA THR A 24 4.86 -12.78 12.82
C THR A 24 5.29 -11.55 13.61
N ASN A 25 5.33 -10.41 12.95
CA ASN A 25 5.40 -9.13 13.62
C ASN A 25 3.99 -8.85 14.15
N ARG A 26 3.66 -9.43 15.28
CA ARG A 26 2.50 -9.02 16.08
C ARG A 26 2.90 -7.79 16.87
N ASN A 27 3.01 -6.67 16.20
CA ASN A 27 2.81 -5.41 16.87
C ASN A 27 1.30 -5.24 16.99
N ALA A 28 0.80 -5.31 18.20
CA ALA A 28 -0.56 -4.96 18.54
C ALA A 28 -0.83 -3.56 18.02
N GLU A 29 -1.63 -3.48 16.95
CA GLU A 29 -2.06 -2.25 16.33
C GLU A 29 -2.94 -1.51 17.31
N ALA A 30 -2.47 -0.38 17.77
CA ALA A 30 -3.31 0.62 18.42
C ALA A 30 -4.39 1.08 17.43
N PRO A 31 -5.60 1.47 17.89
CA PRO A 31 -6.66 1.93 17.00
C PRO A 31 -6.10 3.08 16.18
N ALA A 32 -6.08 2.89 14.85
CA ALA A 32 -5.53 3.86 13.94
C ALA A 32 -6.40 5.12 13.99
N THR A 33 -5.95 6.08 14.75
CA THR A 33 -6.33 7.47 14.56
C THR A 33 -6.13 7.79 13.08
N VAL A 34 -7.15 8.40 12.48
CA VAL A 34 -7.04 8.97 11.14
C VAL A 34 -5.76 9.79 11.12
N SER A 35 -4.75 9.26 10.46
CA SER A 35 -3.47 9.94 10.37
C SER A 35 -3.70 11.19 9.54
N THR A 36 -3.84 12.32 10.20
CA THR A 36 -3.60 13.63 9.61
C THR A 36 -2.10 13.72 9.31
N GLY A 37 -1.64 12.86 8.39
CA GLY A 37 -0.26 12.86 7.98
C GLY A 37 0.15 14.21 7.45
N GLU A 38 1.42 14.52 7.51
CA GLU A 38 1.98 15.76 6.96
C GLU A 38 1.50 15.98 5.52
N LYS A 39 1.11 17.22 5.23
CA LYS A 39 0.67 17.60 3.88
C LYS A 39 1.82 17.52 2.89
N VAL A 40 1.50 17.12 1.67
CA VAL A 40 2.43 17.17 0.53
C VAL A 40 2.78 18.62 0.17
N GLY A 41 1.82 19.53 0.36
CA GLY A 41 1.97 20.95 0.03
C GLY A 41 1.62 21.27 -1.42
N ILE A 42 0.94 20.34 -2.09
CA ILE A 42 0.32 20.51 -3.40
C ILE A 42 -1.18 20.26 -3.24
N PRO A 43 -2.06 21.25 -3.45
CA PRO A 43 -3.48 21.12 -3.15
C PRO A 43 -4.17 19.92 -3.82
N GLU A 44 -3.83 19.63 -5.07
CA GLU A 44 -4.40 18.50 -5.82
C GLU A 44 -4.04 17.15 -5.18
N CYS A 45 -2.80 17.02 -4.70
CA CYS A 45 -2.32 15.82 -4.02
C CYS A 45 -2.96 15.67 -2.65
N ASP A 46 -3.00 16.74 -1.88
CA ASP A 46 -3.58 16.76 -0.53
C ASP A 46 -5.08 16.46 -0.57
N ASN A 47 -5.81 17.05 -1.52
CA ASN A 47 -7.24 16.81 -1.71
C ASN A 47 -7.53 15.35 -2.13
N PHE A 48 -6.72 14.81 -3.04
CA PHE A 48 -6.85 13.40 -3.43
C PHE A 48 -6.62 12.46 -2.24
N ILE A 49 -5.55 12.66 -1.50
CA ILE A 49 -5.22 11.84 -0.33
C ILE A 49 -6.36 11.88 0.70
N ALA A 50 -6.89 13.08 1.00
CA ALA A 50 -7.98 13.24 1.94
C ALA A 50 -9.25 12.51 1.50
N ALA A 51 -9.62 12.62 0.22
CA ALA A 51 -10.78 11.92 -0.36
C ALA A 51 -10.60 10.40 -0.34
N TYR A 52 -9.39 9.92 -0.66
CA TYR A 52 -9.08 8.50 -0.65
C TYR A 52 -9.15 7.91 0.76
N GLU A 53 -8.60 8.61 1.76
CA GLU A 53 -8.69 8.19 3.17
C GLU A 53 -10.13 8.19 3.66
N ALA A 54 -10.92 9.21 3.35
CA ALA A 54 -12.32 9.29 3.72
C ALA A 54 -13.15 8.14 3.11
N CYS A 55 -12.91 7.84 1.84
CA CYS A 55 -13.51 6.70 1.16
C CYS A 55 -13.15 5.38 1.84
N ALA A 56 -11.88 5.14 2.08
CA ALA A 56 -11.40 3.93 2.71
C ALA A 56 -12.00 3.73 4.10
N ASN A 57 -12.06 4.79 4.90
CA ASN A 57 -12.59 4.72 6.26
C ASN A 57 -14.09 4.46 6.31
N SER A 58 -14.87 4.92 5.31
CA SER A 58 -16.31 4.83 5.30
C SER A 58 -16.87 3.65 4.49
N LYS A 59 -16.15 3.17 3.48
CA LYS A 59 -16.67 2.22 2.49
C LYS A 59 -15.88 0.93 2.36
N VAL A 60 -14.58 0.95 2.72
CA VAL A 60 -13.71 -0.23 2.63
C VAL A 60 -13.81 -1.04 3.92
N GLU A 61 -13.83 -2.36 3.80
CA GLU A 61 -13.83 -3.26 4.95
C GLU A 61 -12.59 -3.10 5.82
N GLU A 62 -12.74 -3.30 7.13
CA GLU A 62 -11.69 -3.10 8.12
C GLU A 62 -10.40 -3.87 7.78
N SER A 63 -10.54 -5.11 7.33
CA SER A 63 -9.42 -5.97 6.93
C SER A 63 -8.55 -5.39 5.81
N ALA A 64 -9.14 -4.59 4.91
CA ALA A 64 -8.45 -3.97 3.79
C ALA A 64 -7.96 -2.55 4.09
N ARG A 65 -8.50 -1.89 5.13
CA ARG A 65 -8.12 -0.49 5.48
C ARG A 65 -6.65 -0.34 5.83
N ALA A 66 -6.05 -1.34 6.47
CA ALA A 66 -4.62 -1.30 6.81
C ALA A 66 -3.74 -1.17 5.55
N ASN A 67 -4.08 -1.88 4.48
CA ASN A 67 -3.38 -1.80 3.20
C ASN A 67 -3.55 -0.43 2.54
N VAL A 68 -4.75 0.15 2.61
CA VAL A 68 -5.00 1.50 2.08
C VAL A 68 -4.20 2.53 2.85
N ARG A 69 -4.18 2.47 4.18
CA ARG A 69 -3.38 3.37 5.02
C ARG A 69 -1.88 3.29 4.70
N ALA A 70 -1.36 2.08 4.54
CA ALA A 70 0.04 1.88 4.15
C ALA A 70 0.35 2.48 2.77
N SER A 71 -0.57 2.32 1.82
CA SER A 71 -0.45 2.91 0.47
C SER A 71 -0.46 4.43 0.53
N VAL A 72 -1.37 5.01 1.29
CA VAL A 72 -1.46 6.48 1.47
C VAL A 72 -0.20 7.04 2.15
N ALA A 73 0.32 6.35 3.16
CA ALA A 73 1.55 6.78 3.83
C ALA A 73 2.75 6.81 2.86
N ARG A 74 2.86 5.83 1.99
CA ARG A 74 3.89 5.81 0.92
C ARG A 74 3.68 6.95 -0.07
N LEU A 75 2.46 7.16 -0.55
CA LEU A 75 2.13 8.26 -1.46
C LEU A 75 2.54 9.62 -0.87
N ARG A 76 2.22 9.87 0.40
CA ARG A 76 2.64 11.11 1.08
C ARG A 76 4.14 11.27 1.10
N THR A 77 4.87 10.22 1.49
CA THR A 77 6.33 10.26 1.56
C THR A 77 6.96 10.54 0.19
N ASP A 78 6.50 9.84 -0.85
CA ASP A 78 7.07 9.95 -2.18
C ASP A 78 6.71 11.31 -2.81
N TRP A 79 5.47 11.75 -2.69
CA TRP A 79 5.04 13.03 -3.22
C TRP A 79 5.63 14.22 -2.45
N LYS A 80 5.87 14.08 -1.15
CA LYS A 80 6.58 15.10 -0.39
C LYS A 80 7.99 15.30 -0.92
N LYS A 81 8.73 14.21 -1.18
CA LYS A 81 10.06 14.29 -1.81
C LYS A 81 10.01 14.97 -3.17
N MET A 82 9.00 14.64 -4.00
CA MET A 82 8.81 15.28 -5.30
C MET A 82 8.43 16.77 -5.15
N ALA A 83 7.63 17.12 -4.16
CA ALA A 83 7.23 18.50 -3.90
C ALA A 83 8.40 19.37 -3.41
N ASP A 84 9.36 18.78 -2.71
CA ASP A 84 10.58 19.45 -2.25
C ASP A 84 11.62 19.63 -3.35
N ASP A 85 11.53 18.84 -4.43
CA ASP A 85 12.36 19.02 -5.65
C ASP A 85 11.68 20.01 -6.61
N GLN A 86 12.33 21.14 -6.86
CA GLN A 86 11.79 22.20 -7.70
C GLN A 86 11.46 21.77 -9.13
N LYS A 87 12.26 20.84 -9.70
CA LYS A 87 12.03 20.31 -11.05
C LYS A 87 10.85 19.37 -11.12
N MET A 88 10.70 18.53 -10.08
CA MET A 88 9.62 17.54 -10.01
C MET A 88 8.30 18.16 -9.59
N ARG A 89 8.33 19.22 -8.77
CA ARG A 89 7.13 19.91 -8.27
C ARG A 89 6.22 20.38 -9.41
N ALA A 90 6.76 20.86 -10.51
CA ALA A 90 5.98 21.36 -11.64
C ALA A 90 5.10 20.28 -12.30
N THR A 91 5.54 19.04 -12.29
CA THR A 91 4.82 17.88 -12.87
C THR A 91 3.92 17.18 -11.86
N LEU A 92 4.11 17.41 -10.57
CA LEU A 92 3.43 16.69 -9.51
C LEU A 92 1.91 16.92 -9.50
N THR A 93 1.46 18.14 -9.78
CA THR A 93 0.03 18.47 -9.90
C THR A 93 -0.67 17.60 -10.94
N ALA A 94 -0.09 17.46 -12.13
CA ALA A 94 -0.65 16.60 -13.18
C ALA A 94 -0.62 15.13 -12.76
N HIS A 95 0.45 14.70 -12.12
CA HIS A 95 0.57 13.34 -11.59
C HIS A 95 -0.50 13.01 -10.55
N CYS A 96 -0.77 13.92 -9.61
CA CYS A 96 -1.82 13.73 -8.60
C CYS A 96 -3.22 13.67 -9.22
N LYS A 97 -3.50 14.48 -10.26
CA LYS A 97 -4.77 14.40 -11.00
C LYS A 97 -4.94 13.03 -11.66
N THR A 98 -3.94 12.56 -12.39
CA THR A 98 -3.97 11.24 -13.04
C THR A 98 -4.14 10.12 -12.00
N GLN A 99 -3.43 10.19 -10.88
CA GLN A 99 -3.56 9.21 -9.80
C GLN A 99 -4.98 9.20 -9.21
N ARG A 100 -5.58 10.39 -9.02
CA ARG A 100 -6.97 10.52 -8.58
C ARG A 100 -7.92 9.82 -9.55
N GLU A 101 -7.84 10.12 -10.84
CA GLU A 101 -8.71 9.52 -11.87
C GLU A 101 -8.60 8.00 -11.90
N THR A 102 -7.37 7.47 -11.85
CA THR A 102 -7.09 6.03 -11.81
C THR A 102 -7.68 5.38 -10.56
N THR A 103 -7.52 6.02 -9.41
CA THR A 103 -8.05 5.50 -8.14
C THR A 103 -9.58 5.55 -8.11
N MET A 104 -10.18 6.63 -8.60
CA MET A 104 -11.64 6.74 -8.73
C MET A 104 -12.22 5.62 -9.59
N ALA A 105 -11.57 5.31 -10.71
CA ALA A 105 -11.98 4.20 -11.58
C ALA A 105 -11.87 2.84 -10.88
N ALA A 106 -10.77 2.60 -10.19
CA ALA A 106 -10.54 1.36 -9.44
C ALA A 106 -11.50 1.19 -8.25
N MET A 107 -11.91 2.30 -7.62
CA MET A 107 -12.77 2.30 -6.45
C MET A 107 -14.25 2.59 -6.77
N LYS A 108 -14.64 2.54 -8.04
CA LYS A 108 -16.01 2.81 -8.49
C LYS A 108 -17.07 1.98 -7.75
N ALA A 109 -16.76 0.70 -7.45
CA ALA A 109 -17.67 -0.20 -6.75
C ALA A 109 -18.01 0.25 -5.32
N TYR A 110 -17.17 1.06 -4.69
CA TYR A 110 -17.37 1.57 -3.34
C TYR A 110 -18.28 2.81 -3.29
N ASN A 111 -18.58 3.41 -4.45
CA ASN A 111 -19.45 4.58 -4.57
C ASN A 111 -19.03 5.73 -3.63
N CYS A 112 -17.76 6.08 -3.65
CA CYS A 112 -17.19 7.16 -2.84
C CYS A 112 -17.42 8.54 -3.47
N ALA A 113 -17.55 9.55 -2.62
CA ALA A 113 -17.46 10.95 -3.03
C ALA A 113 -15.97 11.35 -3.19
N TRP A 114 -15.64 12.01 -4.30
CA TRP A 114 -14.26 12.39 -4.66
C TRP A 114 -14.13 13.91 -4.88
#